data_2bef5b9075feb431c809768d9df64b22
#
_entry.id   2bef5b9075feb431c809768d9df64b22
#
_cell.length_a   1.000
_cell.length_b   1.000
_cell.length_c   1.000
_cell.angle_alpha   90.00
_cell.angle_beta   90.00
_cell.angle_gamma   90.00
#
_symmetry.space_group_name_H-M   'P 1'
#
loop_
_entity.id
_entity.type
_entity.pdbx_description
1 polymer ?
#
loop_
_entity_poly.entity_id
_entity_poly.type
_entity_poly.pdbx_seq_one_letter_code
_entity_poly.pdbx_strand_id
1 'polypeptide(L)'
;MYSFGGGMLNLAATLEYSAKTNPSDPALYFSGKMISYAEVNIMANKIANGLLSSGIKRGDRVALCCPNIPQFIFAYFGILKAGCVVLPFNVLLKNNEIEFILDNSQASAIICFEGTEELPIANEVKKAFKKSNSCKKMWVIKSLDNFVLGNNICDFSVLSNSEANDFNTVQCSSEDTAIILYTSGTTGKPKGAELTHA
;
A
#
# COMPACT_ATOMS: atom_id res chain seq x y z
N MET A 1 -28.54 23.83 -11.57
CA MET A 1 -27.72 23.01 -10.67
C MET A 1 -26.84 22.14 -11.57
N TYR A 2 -25.63 22.59 -11.89
CA TYR A 2 -24.71 21.82 -12.75
C TYR A 2 -24.14 20.69 -11.91
N SER A 3 -24.55 19.43 -12.19
CA SER A 3 -23.83 18.27 -11.67
C SER A 3 -22.52 18.21 -12.43
N PHE A 4 -21.43 18.54 -11.79
CA PHE A 4 -20.11 18.15 -12.28
C PHE A 4 -20.07 16.64 -12.19
N GLY A 5 -20.29 15.96 -13.32
CA GLY A 5 -20.06 14.54 -13.44
C GLY A 5 -18.62 14.27 -13.02
N GLY A 6 -18.43 13.46 -11.96
CA GLY A 6 -17.11 13.12 -11.45
C GLY A 6 -16.22 12.62 -12.60
N GLY A 7 -15.11 13.32 -12.86
CA GLY A 7 -14.15 12.92 -13.88
C GLY A 7 -13.54 11.56 -13.54
N MET A 8 -13.10 10.82 -14.55
CA MET A 8 -12.29 9.61 -14.34
C MET A 8 -10.90 10.08 -13.89
N LEU A 9 -10.50 9.77 -12.69
CA LEU A 9 -9.22 10.18 -12.10
C LEU A 9 -8.70 9.08 -11.17
N ASN A 10 -7.44 8.71 -11.35
CA ASN A 10 -6.71 7.92 -10.36
C ASN A 10 -5.54 8.76 -9.86
N LEU A 11 -5.39 8.89 -8.55
CA LEU A 11 -4.31 9.68 -7.93
C LEU A 11 -2.91 9.23 -8.40
N ALA A 12 -2.75 7.97 -8.82
CA ALA A 12 -1.50 7.47 -9.42
C ALA A 12 -1.14 8.17 -10.73
N ALA A 13 -2.07 8.88 -11.39
CA ALA A 13 -1.78 9.65 -12.60
C ALA A 13 -0.73 10.75 -12.35
N THR A 14 -0.59 11.24 -11.12
CA THR A 14 0.45 12.20 -10.74
C THR A 14 1.86 11.61 -10.92
N LEU A 15 2.07 10.36 -10.50
CA LEU A 15 3.32 9.64 -10.73
C LEU A 15 3.53 9.36 -12.22
N GLU A 16 2.49 8.91 -12.93
CA GLU A 16 2.59 8.59 -14.36
C GLU A 16 2.95 9.82 -15.20
N TYR A 17 2.33 10.96 -14.89
CA TYR A 17 2.66 12.21 -15.52
C TYR A 17 4.14 12.58 -15.33
N SER A 18 4.63 12.54 -14.08
CA SER A 18 6.03 12.83 -13.77
C SER A 18 6.99 11.83 -14.43
N ALA A 19 6.67 10.55 -14.42
CA ALA A 19 7.48 9.51 -15.08
C ALA A 19 7.53 9.66 -16.61
N LYS A 20 6.47 10.21 -17.20
CA LYS A 20 6.40 10.48 -18.64
C LYS A 20 7.12 11.76 -19.05
N THR A 21 6.99 12.83 -18.25
CA THR A 21 7.55 14.16 -18.60
C THR A 21 8.99 14.31 -18.16
N ASN A 22 9.36 13.73 -17.03
CA ASN A 22 10.67 13.87 -16.39
C ASN A 22 11.20 12.50 -15.90
N PRO A 23 11.36 11.49 -16.80
CA PRO A 23 11.63 10.11 -16.41
C PRO A 23 12.91 9.93 -15.60
N SER A 24 13.96 10.71 -15.91
CA SER A 24 15.28 10.60 -15.27
C SER A 24 15.44 11.52 -14.05
N ASP A 25 14.45 12.39 -13.77
CA ASP A 25 14.55 13.29 -12.64
C ASP A 25 14.40 12.51 -11.31
N PRO A 26 15.05 13.00 -10.25
CA PRO A 26 14.99 12.34 -8.93
C PRO A 26 13.57 12.42 -8.37
N ALA A 27 12.99 11.26 -8.08
CA ALA A 27 11.75 11.14 -7.31
C ALA A 27 12.05 10.92 -5.83
N LEU A 28 13.08 10.12 -5.51
CA LEU A 28 13.45 9.77 -4.15
C LEU A 28 14.98 9.79 -3.99
N TYR A 29 15.43 10.16 -2.79
CA TYR A 29 16.79 9.93 -2.31
C TYR A 29 16.73 9.03 -1.07
N PHE A 30 17.42 7.91 -1.10
CA PHE A 30 17.47 6.98 0.03
C PHE A 30 18.85 6.32 0.15
N SER A 31 19.45 6.38 1.34
CA SER A 31 20.77 5.78 1.62
C SER A 31 21.84 6.13 0.58
N GLY A 32 21.89 7.41 0.14
CA GLY A 32 22.86 7.91 -0.83
C GLY A 32 22.59 7.52 -2.29
N LYS A 33 21.49 6.82 -2.56
CA LYS A 33 21.05 6.46 -3.91
C LYS A 33 19.88 7.34 -4.35
N MET A 34 19.91 7.75 -5.59
CA MET A 34 18.80 8.41 -6.28
C MET A 34 17.96 7.35 -6.97
N ILE A 35 16.63 7.51 -6.89
CA ILE A 35 15.65 6.71 -7.61
C ILE A 35 14.82 7.68 -8.44
N SER A 36 14.77 7.46 -9.74
CA SER A 36 14.07 8.34 -10.69
C SER A 36 12.55 8.09 -10.70
N TYR A 37 11.78 9.04 -11.29
CA TYR A 37 10.35 8.84 -11.50
C TYR A 37 10.03 7.62 -12.36
N ALA A 38 10.83 7.34 -13.39
CA ALA A 38 10.66 6.16 -14.23
C ALA A 38 10.81 4.87 -13.41
N GLU A 39 11.83 4.76 -12.54
CA GLU A 39 12.06 3.59 -11.69
C GLU A 39 10.93 3.40 -10.68
N VAL A 40 10.47 4.49 -10.04
CA VAL A 40 9.32 4.42 -9.12
C VAL A 40 8.07 3.93 -9.85
N ASN A 41 7.81 4.45 -11.05
CA ASN A 41 6.65 4.05 -11.84
C ASN A 41 6.70 2.57 -12.27
N ILE A 42 7.87 2.07 -12.69
CA ILE A 42 8.07 0.66 -13.02
C ILE A 42 7.81 -0.23 -11.81
N MET A 43 8.35 0.13 -10.65
CA MET A 43 8.12 -0.64 -9.43
C MET A 43 6.65 -0.64 -9.00
N ALA A 44 5.97 0.50 -9.12
CA ALA A 44 4.53 0.59 -8.86
C ALA A 44 3.71 -0.27 -9.83
N ASN A 45 4.09 -0.32 -11.13
CA ASN A 45 3.45 -1.17 -12.13
C ASN A 45 3.60 -2.67 -11.77
N LYS A 46 4.79 -3.09 -11.38
CA LYS A 46 5.06 -4.48 -10.97
C LYS A 46 4.20 -4.87 -9.76
N ILE A 47 4.11 -3.99 -8.77
CA ILE A 47 3.30 -4.24 -7.57
C ILE A 47 1.81 -4.29 -7.92
N ALA A 48 1.31 -3.41 -8.78
CA ALA A 48 -0.08 -3.46 -9.24
C ALA A 48 -0.40 -4.79 -9.93
N ASN A 49 0.47 -5.24 -10.85
CA ASN A 49 0.36 -6.56 -11.48
C ASN A 49 0.37 -7.70 -10.45
N GLY A 50 1.30 -7.66 -9.50
CA GLY A 50 1.43 -8.66 -8.43
C GLY A 50 0.20 -8.72 -7.53
N LEU A 51 -0.38 -7.59 -7.16
CA LEU A 51 -1.61 -7.53 -6.36
C LEU A 51 -2.79 -8.18 -7.09
N LEU A 52 -3.05 -7.80 -8.35
CA LEU A 52 -4.15 -8.37 -9.14
C LEU A 52 -3.94 -9.87 -9.39
N SER A 53 -2.72 -10.29 -9.73
CA SER A 53 -2.38 -11.72 -9.90
C SER A 53 -2.54 -12.51 -8.61
N SER A 54 -2.39 -11.86 -7.46
CA SER A 54 -2.64 -12.47 -6.16
C SER A 54 -4.12 -12.51 -5.78
N GLY A 55 -5.04 -12.04 -6.64
CA GLY A 55 -6.48 -12.06 -6.42
C GLY A 55 -7.03 -10.87 -5.63
N ILE A 56 -6.24 -9.82 -5.43
CA ILE A 56 -6.74 -8.52 -4.95
C ILE A 56 -7.56 -7.88 -6.07
N LYS A 57 -8.66 -7.25 -5.72
CA LYS A 57 -9.62 -6.69 -6.69
C LYS A 57 -9.72 -5.18 -6.55
N ARG A 58 -10.15 -4.51 -7.61
CA ARG A 58 -10.52 -3.09 -7.55
C ARG A 58 -11.45 -2.83 -6.36
N GLY A 59 -11.18 -1.75 -5.63
CA GLY A 59 -11.92 -1.33 -4.45
C GLY A 59 -11.51 -2.04 -3.15
N ASP A 60 -10.66 -3.08 -3.22
CA ASP A 60 -10.10 -3.70 -2.02
C ASP A 60 -9.22 -2.70 -1.25
N ARG A 61 -9.27 -2.79 0.07
CA ARG A 61 -8.40 -1.99 0.94
C ARG A 61 -7.15 -2.80 1.24
N VAL A 62 -5.99 -2.21 0.91
CA VAL A 62 -4.68 -2.82 1.16
C VAL A 62 -3.96 -2.00 2.23
N ALA A 63 -3.78 -2.60 3.39
CA ALA A 63 -3.08 -1.97 4.51
C ALA A 63 -1.58 -1.87 4.23
N LEU A 64 -0.96 -0.78 4.68
CA LEU A 64 0.46 -0.50 4.46
C LEU A 64 1.12 -0.04 5.76
N CYS A 65 1.86 -0.95 6.41
CA CYS A 65 2.59 -0.73 7.66
C CYS A 65 4.10 -0.74 7.39
N CYS A 66 4.63 0.39 6.94
CA CYS A 66 5.99 0.48 6.47
C CYS A 66 6.59 1.86 6.83
N PRO A 67 7.88 1.93 7.25
CA PRO A 67 8.56 3.20 7.45
C PRO A 67 8.83 3.91 6.11
N ASN A 68 9.41 5.13 6.20
CA ASN A 68 9.74 5.94 5.02
C ASN A 68 10.96 5.38 4.27
N ILE A 69 10.75 4.27 3.58
CA ILE A 69 11.70 3.61 2.68
C ILE A 69 11.10 3.58 1.26
N PRO A 70 11.90 3.37 0.20
CA PRO A 70 11.39 3.38 -1.18
C PRO A 70 10.21 2.42 -1.42
N GLN A 71 10.21 1.26 -0.78
CA GLN A 71 9.14 0.27 -0.89
C GLN A 71 7.77 0.79 -0.43
N PHE A 72 7.74 1.76 0.53
CA PHE A 72 6.50 2.43 0.90
C PHE A 72 5.87 3.13 -0.30
N ILE A 73 6.66 3.93 -1.03
CA ILE A 73 6.20 4.68 -2.20
C ILE A 73 5.81 3.73 -3.34
N PHE A 74 6.60 2.69 -3.57
CA PHE A 74 6.30 1.68 -4.60
C PHE A 74 4.97 0.98 -4.31
N ALA A 75 4.75 0.54 -3.07
CA ALA A 75 3.51 -0.10 -2.64
C ALA A 75 2.33 0.86 -2.69
N TYR A 76 2.49 2.09 -2.20
CA TYR A 76 1.46 3.12 -2.20
C TYR A 76 0.89 3.35 -3.61
N PHE A 77 1.77 3.65 -4.57
CA PHE A 77 1.33 3.87 -5.95
C PHE A 77 0.89 2.59 -6.65
N GLY A 78 1.50 1.44 -6.34
CA GLY A 78 1.07 0.15 -6.87
C GLY A 78 -0.36 -0.21 -6.47
N ILE A 79 -0.73 0.05 -5.20
CA ILE A 79 -2.10 -0.14 -4.69
C ILE A 79 -3.07 0.78 -5.43
N LEU A 80 -2.75 2.07 -5.57
CA LEU A 80 -3.58 3.03 -6.30
C LEU A 80 -3.75 2.65 -7.77
N LYS A 81 -2.66 2.25 -8.45
CA LYS A 81 -2.73 1.80 -9.86
C LYS A 81 -3.65 0.60 -10.04
N ALA A 82 -3.65 -0.33 -9.11
CA ALA A 82 -4.56 -1.49 -9.11
C ALA A 82 -6.03 -1.10 -8.86
N GLY A 83 -6.35 0.19 -8.64
CA GLY A 83 -7.68 0.68 -8.30
C GLY A 83 -8.12 0.28 -6.90
N CYS A 84 -7.16 0.03 -6.02
CA CYS A 84 -7.36 -0.32 -4.61
C CYS A 84 -7.20 0.90 -3.72
N VAL A 85 -7.71 0.80 -2.50
CA VAL A 85 -7.62 1.84 -1.47
C VAL A 85 -6.37 1.62 -0.62
N VAL A 86 -5.53 2.63 -0.48
CA VAL A 86 -4.36 2.57 0.42
C VAL A 86 -4.79 2.84 1.85
N LEU A 87 -4.38 1.98 2.77
CA LEU A 87 -4.64 2.10 4.20
C LEU A 87 -3.32 2.17 4.97
N PRO A 88 -2.62 3.33 4.95
CA PRO A 88 -1.36 3.48 5.66
C PRO A 88 -1.60 3.73 7.15
N PHE A 89 -0.76 3.13 8.00
CA PHE A 89 -0.79 3.37 9.43
C PHE A 89 0.60 3.27 10.08
N ASN A 90 0.68 3.79 11.31
CA ASN A 90 1.93 3.93 12.02
C ASN A 90 2.55 2.56 12.38
N VAL A 91 3.84 2.41 12.13
CA VAL A 91 4.65 1.22 12.45
C VAL A 91 4.77 0.91 13.94
N LEU A 92 4.42 1.87 14.80
CA LEU A 92 4.48 1.71 16.26
C LEU A 92 3.23 1.05 16.85
N LEU A 93 2.16 0.87 16.06
CA LEU A 93 0.92 0.26 16.53
C LEU A 93 1.15 -1.20 16.96
N LYS A 94 0.39 -1.61 17.97
CA LYS A 94 0.43 -2.98 18.50
C LYS A 94 -0.65 -3.85 17.87
N ASN A 95 -0.51 -5.15 18.00
CA ASN A 95 -1.38 -6.12 17.33
C ASN A 95 -2.88 -5.88 17.53
N ASN A 96 -3.35 -5.46 18.71
CA ASN A 96 -4.77 -5.21 18.96
C ASN A 96 -5.29 -3.98 18.20
N GLU A 97 -4.45 -2.93 18.05
CA GLU A 97 -4.79 -1.73 17.29
C GLU A 97 -4.81 -2.05 15.80
N ILE A 98 -3.82 -2.82 15.34
CA ILE A 98 -3.73 -3.27 13.94
C ILE A 98 -4.93 -4.16 13.59
N GLU A 99 -5.29 -5.13 14.44
CA GLU A 99 -6.45 -6.00 14.27
C GLU A 99 -7.72 -5.17 14.11
N PHE A 100 -7.94 -4.20 15.01
CA PHE A 100 -9.07 -3.29 14.92
C PHE A 100 -9.10 -2.52 13.59
N ILE A 101 -7.97 -1.97 13.15
CA ILE A 101 -7.89 -1.21 11.89
C ILE A 101 -8.21 -2.13 10.70
N LEU A 102 -7.63 -3.31 10.64
CA LEU A 102 -7.85 -4.28 9.56
C LEU A 102 -9.33 -4.65 9.44
N ASP A 103 -9.97 -5.00 10.54
CA ASP A 103 -11.37 -5.44 10.53
C ASP A 103 -12.35 -4.28 10.37
N ASN A 104 -12.09 -3.13 10.98
CA ASN A 104 -12.96 -1.95 10.83
C ASN A 104 -12.92 -1.39 9.41
N SER A 105 -11.75 -1.37 8.76
CA SER A 105 -11.62 -0.97 7.37
C SER A 105 -12.00 -2.05 6.37
N GLN A 106 -12.24 -3.29 6.81
CA GLN A 106 -12.40 -4.46 5.94
C GLN A 106 -11.22 -4.63 4.98
N ALA A 107 -9.99 -4.45 5.47
CA ALA A 107 -8.80 -4.62 4.67
C ALA A 107 -8.66 -6.07 4.17
N SER A 108 -8.51 -6.27 2.87
CA SER A 108 -8.36 -7.59 2.23
C SER A 108 -6.94 -8.14 2.38
N ALA A 109 -5.96 -7.24 2.47
CA ALA A 109 -4.55 -7.58 2.54
C ALA A 109 -3.73 -6.54 3.29
N ILE A 110 -2.51 -6.93 3.66
CA ILE A 110 -1.53 -6.04 4.29
C ILE A 110 -0.13 -6.24 3.72
N ILE A 111 0.55 -5.12 3.46
CA ILE A 111 1.98 -5.05 3.17
C ILE A 111 2.65 -4.43 4.40
N CYS A 112 3.67 -5.08 4.94
CA CYS A 112 4.40 -4.52 6.09
C CYS A 112 5.91 -4.69 5.96
N PHE A 113 6.65 -3.84 6.65
CA PHE A 113 8.09 -3.97 6.83
C PHE A 113 8.39 -5.01 7.91
N GLU A 114 9.48 -5.78 7.77
CA GLU A 114 9.87 -6.80 8.76
C GLU A 114 10.12 -6.17 10.13
N GLY A 115 10.80 -5.03 10.14
CA GLY A 115 11.20 -4.34 11.35
C GLY A 115 12.67 -4.58 11.70
N THR A 116 13.00 -4.28 12.95
CA THR A 116 14.29 -4.55 13.60
C THR A 116 14.10 -5.43 14.82
N GLU A 117 15.18 -5.81 15.49
CA GLU A 117 15.10 -6.56 16.76
C GLU A 117 14.37 -5.74 17.84
N GLU A 118 14.61 -4.43 17.90
CA GLU A 118 13.98 -3.52 18.86
C GLU A 118 12.53 -3.16 18.48
N LEU A 119 12.23 -3.16 17.18
CA LEU A 119 10.90 -2.84 16.64
C LEU A 119 10.45 -3.90 15.64
N PRO A 120 9.98 -5.08 16.10
CA PRO A 120 9.61 -6.21 15.25
C PRO A 120 8.21 -6.04 14.64
N ILE A 121 8.07 -5.13 13.65
CA ILE A 121 6.81 -4.70 13.06
C ILE A 121 6.03 -5.89 12.51
N ALA A 122 6.65 -6.73 11.67
CA ALA A 122 5.97 -7.86 11.05
C ALA A 122 5.46 -8.88 12.07
N ASN A 123 6.09 -9.00 13.24
CA ASN A 123 5.61 -9.88 14.31
C ASN A 123 4.28 -9.38 14.92
N GLU A 124 4.15 -8.08 15.14
CA GLU A 124 2.90 -7.48 15.61
C GLU A 124 1.81 -7.57 14.55
N VAL A 125 2.16 -7.27 13.28
CA VAL A 125 1.24 -7.44 12.14
C VAL A 125 0.80 -8.90 12.00
N LYS A 126 1.69 -9.87 12.11
CA LYS A 126 1.37 -11.32 12.03
C LYS A 126 0.39 -11.76 13.11
N LYS A 127 0.52 -11.24 14.33
CA LYS A 127 -0.43 -11.52 15.42
C LYS A 127 -1.82 -10.98 15.08
N ALA A 128 -1.91 -9.74 14.59
CA ALA A 128 -3.17 -9.13 14.15
C ALA A 128 -3.77 -9.85 12.94
N PHE A 129 -2.96 -10.15 11.92
CA PHE A 129 -3.36 -10.87 10.71
C PHE A 129 -4.02 -12.23 11.02
N LYS A 130 -3.47 -12.97 11.97
CA LYS A 130 -4.03 -14.28 12.40
C LYS A 130 -5.40 -14.15 13.04
N LYS A 131 -5.72 -13.03 13.66
CA LYS A 131 -6.99 -12.80 14.35
C LYS A 131 -8.01 -12.09 13.45
N SER A 132 -7.55 -11.33 12.45
CA SER A 132 -8.42 -10.58 11.57
C SER A 132 -9.36 -11.47 10.77
N ASN A 133 -10.63 -11.06 10.73
CA ASN A 133 -11.66 -11.71 9.94
C ASN A 133 -11.65 -11.27 8.47
N SER A 134 -11.16 -10.08 8.14
CA SER A 134 -11.16 -9.51 6.80
C SER A 134 -9.87 -9.78 6.03
N CYS A 135 -8.71 -9.60 6.66
CA CYS A 135 -7.41 -9.66 6.01
C CYS A 135 -6.97 -11.10 5.73
N LYS A 136 -6.75 -11.42 4.44
CA LYS A 136 -6.47 -12.80 4.01
C LYS A 136 -5.09 -12.99 3.40
N LYS A 137 -4.34 -11.90 3.14
CA LYS A 137 -3.00 -11.94 2.55
C LYS A 137 -2.08 -10.97 3.25
N MET A 138 -0.83 -11.38 3.43
CA MET A 138 0.21 -10.54 4.04
C MET A 138 1.48 -10.65 3.22
N TRP A 139 2.09 -9.52 2.91
CA TRP A 139 3.42 -9.47 2.29
C TRP A 139 4.38 -8.73 3.21
N VAL A 140 5.58 -9.28 3.36
CA VAL A 140 6.62 -8.75 4.25
C VAL A 140 7.79 -8.24 3.43
N ILE A 141 8.10 -6.96 3.59
CA ILE A 141 9.33 -6.34 3.08
C ILE A 141 10.44 -6.73 4.05
N LYS A 142 11.28 -7.67 3.63
CA LYS A 142 12.35 -8.22 4.47
C LYS A 142 13.54 -7.26 4.59
N SER A 143 14.16 -7.28 5.74
CA SER A 143 15.36 -6.49 6.06
C SER A 143 16.47 -7.33 6.71
N LEU A 144 16.10 -8.28 7.56
CA LEU A 144 17.01 -9.10 8.36
C LEU A 144 16.99 -10.58 7.99
N ASP A 145 16.09 -10.98 7.09
CA ASP A 145 15.87 -12.39 6.71
C ASP A 145 15.49 -13.34 7.87
N ASN A 146 15.12 -12.78 9.01
CA ASN A 146 14.80 -13.53 10.22
C ASN A 146 13.30 -13.86 10.36
N PHE A 147 12.45 -13.24 9.54
CA PHE A 147 11.02 -13.44 9.62
C PHE A 147 10.58 -14.72 8.92
N VAL A 148 9.90 -15.58 9.67
CA VAL A 148 9.37 -16.85 9.15
C VAL A 148 8.05 -16.60 8.41
N LEU A 149 8.09 -16.79 7.10
CA LEU A 149 6.92 -16.79 6.23
C LEU A 149 6.00 -17.98 6.57
N GLY A 150 4.80 -17.99 6.05
CA GLY A 150 3.82 -19.03 6.34
C GLY A 150 2.63 -18.99 5.39
N ASN A 151 1.58 -19.74 5.72
CA ASN A 151 0.37 -19.75 4.92
C ASN A 151 -0.21 -18.33 4.77
N ASN A 152 -0.40 -17.89 3.50
CA ASN A 152 -0.86 -16.56 3.14
C ASN A 152 0.06 -15.40 3.59
N ILE A 153 1.29 -15.70 4.03
CA ILE A 153 2.33 -14.72 4.37
C ILE A 153 3.50 -14.95 3.43
N CYS A 154 3.69 -14.02 2.50
CA CYS A 154 4.67 -14.11 1.43
C CYS A 154 5.75 -13.02 1.57
N ASP A 155 6.87 -13.22 0.92
CA ASP A 155 7.85 -12.15 0.71
C ASP A 155 7.27 -11.09 -0.23
N PHE A 156 7.57 -9.82 0.06
CA PHE A 156 7.14 -8.69 -0.79
C PHE A 156 7.68 -8.78 -2.23
N SER A 157 8.82 -9.44 -2.43
CA SER A 157 9.40 -9.66 -3.75
C SER A 157 8.45 -10.38 -4.71
N VAL A 158 7.52 -11.19 -4.20
CA VAL A 158 6.47 -11.82 -5.02
C VAL A 158 5.63 -10.79 -5.78
N LEU A 159 5.39 -9.61 -5.20
CA LEU A 159 4.68 -8.52 -5.85
C LEU A 159 5.58 -7.74 -6.82
N SER A 160 6.85 -7.57 -6.48
CA SER A 160 7.79 -6.70 -7.22
C SER A 160 8.58 -7.41 -8.31
N ASN A 161 8.60 -8.75 -8.33
CA ASN A 161 9.35 -9.54 -9.31
C ASN A 161 8.55 -9.86 -10.58
N SER A 162 7.39 -9.23 -10.79
CA SER A 162 6.68 -9.33 -12.07
C SER A 162 7.61 -8.91 -13.21
N GLU A 163 7.66 -9.68 -14.29
CA GLU A 163 8.42 -9.32 -15.49
C GLU A 163 7.79 -8.15 -16.25
N ALA A 164 6.49 -7.92 -16.06
CA ALA A 164 5.78 -6.82 -16.69
C ALA A 164 6.16 -5.48 -16.06
N ASN A 165 6.86 -4.64 -16.83
CA ASN A 165 7.21 -3.28 -16.43
C ASN A 165 6.06 -2.28 -16.66
N ASP A 166 5.06 -2.66 -17.46
CA ASP A 166 3.92 -1.84 -17.83
C ASP A 166 2.65 -2.28 -17.09
N PHE A 167 1.79 -1.33 -16.84
CA PHE A 167 0.48 -1.56 -16.23
C PHE A 167 -0.51 -0.50 -16.71
N ASN A 168 -1.69 -0.93 -17.13
CA ASN A 168 -2.78 -0.01 -17.42
C ASN A 168 -3.50 0.35 -16.11
N THR A 169 -3.22 1.52 -15.59
CA THR A 169 -3.80 1.99 -14.33
C THR A 169 -5.32 1.93 -14.38
N VAL A 170 -5.91 1.30 -13.36
CA VAL A 170 -7.35 1.14 -13.25
C VAL A 170 -8.01 2.51 -13.11
N GLN A 171 -8.98 2.80 -13.97
CA GLN A 171 -9.71 4.05 -13.90
C GLN A 171 -10.68 4.05 -12.72
N CYS A 172 -10.63 5.11 -11.92
CA CYS A 172 -11.50 5.34 -10.76
C CYS A 172 -12.37 6.59 -11.02
N SER A 173 -13.45 6.74 -10.27
CA SER A 173 -14.12 8.03 -10.17
C SER A 173 -13.29 8.96 -9.29
N SER A 174 -13.31 10.27 -9.56
CA SER A 174 -12.71 11.25 -8.66
C SER A 174 -13.26 11.17 -7.23
N GLU A 175 -14.50 10.72 -7.07
CA GLU A 175 -15.19 10.57 -5.80
C GLU A 175 -14.91 9.21 -5.10
N ASP A 176 -14.28 8.25 -5.80
CA ASP A 176 -13.93 6.98 -5.18
C ASP A 176 -12.87 7.22 -4.10
N THR A 177 -12.93 6.44 -3.02
CA THR A 177 -11.93 6.48 -1.96
C THR A 177 -10.58 6.01 -2.47
N ALA A 178 -9.55 6.84 -2.31
CA ALA A 178 -8.15 6.53 -2.64
C ALA A 178 -7.38 6.06 -1.41
N ILE A 179 -7.61 6.70 -0.25
CA ILE A 179 -6.83 6.51 0.96
C ILE A 179 -7.77 6.50 2.17
N ILE A 180 -7.48 5.68 3.17
CA ILE A 180 -8.13 5.75 4.49
C ILE A 180 -7.04 6.00 5.53
N LEU A 181 -7.14 7.14 6.26
CA LEU A 181 -6.22 7.50 7.33
C LEU A 181 -6.88 7.35 8.69
N TYR A 182 -6.28 6.54 9.57
CA TYR A 182 -6.75 6.40 10.95
C TYR A 182 -6.12 7.45 11.85
N THR A 183 -6.99 8.17 12.57
CA THR A 183 -6.59 9.14 13.59
C THR A 183 -6.96 8.62 14.98
N SER A 184 -6.20 9.01 16.00
CA SER A 184 -6.55 8.79 17.40
C SER A 184 -7.80 9.59 17.72
N GLY A 185 -8.96 8.93 17.70
CA GLY A 185 -10.23 9.58 18.00
C GLY A 185 -10.28 10.11 19.45
N THR A 186 -10.88 11.27 19.65
CA THR A 186 -11.14 11.87 20.99
C THR A 186 -11.99 10.95 21.90
N THR A 187 -12.61 9.92 21.36
CA THR A 187 -13.47 8.95 22.05
C THR A 187 -12.78 7.62 22.35
N GLY A 188 -11.46 7.51 22.20
CA GLY A 188 -10.68 6.33 22.56
C GLY A 188 -10.58 5.24 21.49
N LYS A 189 -11.42 5.22 20.45
CA LYS A 189 -11.29 4.32 19.31
C LYS A 189 -10.80 5.08 18.08
N PRO A 190 -9.82 4.56 17.33
CA PRO A 190 -9.37 5.18 16.08
C PRO A 190 -10.53 5.32 15.08
N LYS A 191 -10.54 6.42 14.32
CA LYS A 191 -11.51 6.67 13.24
C LYS A 191 -10.79 6.77 11.93
N GLY A 192 -11.30 6.10 10.90
CA GLY A 192 -10.81 6.17 9.53
C GLY A 192 -11.43 7.37 8.80
N ALA A 193 -10.60 8.29 8.33
CA ALA A 193 -11.00 9.36 7.41
C ALA A 193 -10.74 8.91 5.98
N GLU A 194 -11.74 8.96 5.13
CA GLU A 194 -11.63 8.65 3.71
C GLU A 194 -11.23 9.89 2.92
N LEU A 195 -10.22 9.75 2.07
CA LEU A 195 -9.77 10.75 1.10
C LEU A 195 -10.03 10.19 -0.30
N THR A 196 -10.60 11.01 -1.17
CA THR A 196 -10.91 10.62 -2.56
C THR A 196 -9.72 10.77 -3.48
N HIS A 197 -9.89 10.41 -4.76
CA HIS A 197 -8.89 10.64 -5.80
C HIS A 197 -8.82 12.11 -6.25
N ALA A 198 -9.83 12.95 -5.92
CA ALA A 198 -9.86 14.38 -6.21
C ALA A 198 -9.12 15.21 -5.17
#